data_d73983a2a7118614790392f216cb727c
#
_entry.id   d73983a2a7118614790392f216cb727c
#
_cell.length_a   1.000
_cell.length_b   1.000
_cell.length_c   1.000
_cell.angle_alpha   90.00
_cell.angle_beta   90.00
_cell.angle_gamma   90.00
#
_symmetry.space_group_name_H-M   'P 1'
#
loop_
_entity.id
_entity.type
_entity.pdbx_description
1 polymer ?
#
loop_
_entity_poly.entity_id
_entity_poly.type
_entity_poly.pdbx_seq_one_letter_code
_entity_poly.pdbx_strand_id
1 'polypeptide(L)'
;MKQINILFLVLIALCFSACKGHIEREKIITVTIEPQKYFAEQLAGDLFKIVTMVPAGTSPETYDPSPVQITNLAKSTAYFQIGKIGFEDVWMNKIKENDPGLLIFDNGAGINYIGSVCDHDHNHDHGHAHAHAHGESDDHHHHHHAHEGGVDPHTWNSPKEALLIVENMYKAFVEIDKENEKIYTENFNRLKSEILNTDSIVTSLLANADCKTFVIYHPALTYFARDYGFKQLCIEMEGKEPSPEQIRQLVETVKAENVKTIFIQQEFDQKNAELISKETGCKLIVINPLSYNWSEETIKIANALVNE
;
A
#
# COMPACT_ATOMS: atom_id res chain seq x y z
N MET A 1 22.60 63.22 10.98
CA MET A 1 23.25 61.92 10.83
C MET A 1 22.49 60.77 11.50
N LYS A 2 22.00 60.92 12.74
CA LYS A 2 21.26 59.83 13.42
C LYS A 2 19.92 59.41 12.72
N GLN A 3 19.19 60.35 12.12
CA GLN A 3 17.91 60.04 11.44
C GLN A 3 18.08 59.30 10.11
N ILE A 4 19.19 59.54 9.38
CA ILE A 4 19.53 58.88 8.14
C ILE A 4 19.87 57.39 8.39
N ASN A 5 20.54 57.08 9.50
CA ASN A 5 20.90 55.71 9.88
C ASN A 5 19.67 54.86 10.25
N ILE A 6 18.66 55.50 10.88
CA ILE A 6 17.41 54.80 11.24
C ILE A 6 16.59 54.43 9.97
N LEU A 7 16.50 55.36 9.01
CA LEU A 7 15.80 55.14 7.75
C LEU A 7 16.47 54.03 6.92
N PHE A 8 17.79 53.98 6.92
CA PHE A 8 18.59 52.96 6.22
C PHE A 8 18.43 51.57 6.87
N LEU A 9 18.36 51.51 8.21
CA LEU A 9 18.11 50.27 8.97
C LEU A 9 16.68 49.73 8.75
N VAL A 10 15.68 50.61 8.66
CA VAL A 10 14.28 50.21 8.36
C VAL A 10 14.16 49.72 6.92
N LEU A 11 14.87 50.32 5.95
CA LEU A 11 14.89 49.91 4.56
C LEU A 11 15.53 48.50 4.38
N ILE A 12 16.63 48.23 5.13
CA ILE A 12 17.28 46.92 5.14
C ILE A 12 16.37 45.85 5.78
N ALA A 13 15.66 46.18 6.86
CA ALA A 13 14.72 45.26 7.49
C ALA A 13 13.53 44.89 6.60
N LEU A 14 13.07 45.83 5.76
CA LEU A 14 12.00 45.56 4.76
C LEU A 14 12.47 44.66 3.59
N CYS A 15 13.77 44.69 3.25
CA CYS A 15 14.31 43.81 2.21
C CYS A 15 14.43 42.34 2.64
N PHE A 16 14.55 42.05 3.95
CA PHE A 16 14.63 40.69 4.45
C PHE A 16 13.24 39.98 4.59
N SER A 17 12.14 40.73 4.50
CA SER A 17 10.78 40.16 4.58
C SER A 17 10.23 39.64 3.23
N ALA A 18 10.98 39.79 2.12
CA ALA A 18 10.44 39.59 0.76
C ALA A 18 10.81 38.25 0.11
N CYS A 19 11.50 37.34 0.80
CA CYS A 19 11.88 36.05 0.21
C CYS A 19 11.33 34.84 1.01
N LYS A 20 10.03 34.78 1.23
CA LYS A 20 9.36 33.47 1.24
C LYS A 20 9.06 33.17 -0.22
N GLY A 21 9.90 32.36 -0.84
CA GLY A 21 9.64 31.85 -2.18
C GLY A 21 8.27 31.17 -2.18
N HIS A 22 7.30 31.82 -2.79
CA HIS A 22 5.98 31.24 -3.01
C HIS A 22 6.22 30.16 -4.07
N ILE A 23 6.23 28.90 -3.66
CA ILE A 23 6.22 27.78 -4.61
C ILE A 23 4.87 27.87 -5.31
N GLU A 24 4.87 28.24 -6.59
CA GLU A 24 3.68 28.18 -7.43
C GLU A 24 3.35 26.69 -7.67
N ARG A 25 2.21 26.24 -7.15
CA ARG A 25 1.78 24.85 -7.29
C ARG A 25 1.02 24.69 -8.60
N GLU A 26 1.38 23.66 -9.32
CA GLU A 26 0.70 23.25 -10.55
C GLU A 26 -0.55 22.43 -10.19
N LYS A 27 -1.54 22.35 -11.10
CA LYS A 27 -2.70 21.45 -10.93
C LYS A 27 -2.28 19.98 -11.06
N ILE A 28 -1.45 19.53 -10.13
CA ILE A 28 -0.92 18.18 -10.06
C ILE A 28 -1.32 17.58 -8.70
N ILE A 29 -1.84 16.37 -8.72
CA ILE A 29 -1.97 15.52 -7.55
C ILE A 29 -0.96 14.39 -7.68
N THR A 30 -0.13 14.22 -6.65
CA THR A 30 0.77 13.07 -6.56
C THR A 30 0.14 12.00 -5.69
N VAL A 31 0.17 10.77 -6.15
CA VAL A 31 -0.30 9.56 -5.46
C VAL A 31 0.86 8.59 -5.24
N THR A 32 0.72 7.61 -4.37
CA THR A 32 1.80 6.66 -4.07
C THR A 32 1.94 5.59 -5.16
N ILE A 33 0.86 4.95 -5.56
CA ILE A 33 0.85 3.75 -6.41
C ILE A 33 -0.10 3.86 -7.62
N GLU A 34 0.10 3.01 -8.62
CA GLU A 34 -0.69 3.03 -9.86
C GLU A 34 -2.20 2.77 -9.68
N PRO A 35 -2.67 1.86 -8.79
CA PRO A 35 -4.10 1.76 -8.49
C PRO A 35 -4.73 3.07 -7.99
N GLN A 36 -4.01 3.81 -7.13
CA GLN A 36 -4.47 5.14 -6.69
C GLN A 36 -4.52 6.14 -7.84
N LYS A 37 -3.55 6.07 -8.77
CA LYS A 37 -3.56 6.94 -9.95
C LYS A 37 -4.81 6.69 -10.78
N TYR A 38 -5.17 5.43 -11.02
CA TYR A 38 -6.41 5.09 -11.70
C TYR A 38 -7.62 5.74 -11.00
N PHE A 39 -7.79 5.56 -9.70
CA PHE A 39 -8.89 6.13 -8.94
C PHE A 39 -8.90 7.67 -8.99
N ALA A 40 -7.74 8.28 -8.81
CA ALA A 40 -7.61 9.74 -8.83
C ALA A 40 -7.92 10.33 -10.21
N GLU A 41 -7.49 9.69 -11.31
CA GLU A 41 -7.81 10.10 -12.69
C GLU A 41 -9.32 9.96 -12.99
N GLN A 42 -9.96 8.87 -12.54
CA GLN A 42 -11.41 8.70 -12.68
C GLN A 42 -12.19 9.79 -11.92
N LEU A 43 -11.69 10.25 -10.76
CA LEU A 43 -12.31 11.33 -9.98
C LEU A 43 -12.03 12.71 -10.58
N ALA A 44 -10.77 12.99 -10.91
CA ALA A 44 -10.34 14.30 -11.35
C ALA A 44 -10.77 14.63 -12.80
N GLY A 45 -10.87 13.63 -13.68
CA GLY A 45 -10.95 13.88 -15.11
C GLY A 45 -9.76 14.71 -15.58
N ASP A 46 -10.05 15.76 -16.38
CA ASP A 46 -9.02 16.66 -16.91
C ASP A 46 -8.67 17.84 -15.98
N LEU A 47 -9.25 17.89 -14.77
CA LEU A 47 -9.06 19.03 -13.85
C LEU A 47 -7.68 19.03 -13.18
N PHE A 48 -7.10 17.87 -12.98
CA PHE A 48 -5.76 17.68 -12.40
C PHE A 48 -4.97 16.65 -13.19
N LYS A 49 -3.66 16.90 -13.31
CA LYS A 49 -2.71 15.86 -13.73
C LYS A 49 -2.39 14.98 -12.56
N ILE A 50 -2.51 13.67 -12.71
CA ILE A 50 -2.16 12.70 -11.67
C ILE A 50 -0.78 12.11 -11.95
N VAL A 51 0.06 12.06 -10.94
CA VAL A 51 1.44 11.54 -11.02
C VAL A 51 1.66 10.50 -9.93
N THR A 52 2.24 9.37 -10.28
CA THR A 52 2.61 8.31 -9.32
C THR A 52 4.01 8.54 -8.79
N MET A 53 4.20 8.39 -7.47
CA MET A 53 5.50 8.47 -6.83
C MET A 53 6.32 7.21 -7.07
N VAL A 54 5.74 6.04 -6.86
CA VAL A 54 6.40 4.74 -7.05
C VAL A 54 6.17 4.28 -8.50
N PRO A 55 7.23 4.11 -9.31
CA PRO A 55 7.09 3.67 -10.68
C PRO A 55 6.48 2.25 -10.78
N ALA A 56 5.75 2.00 -11.87
CA ALA A 56 5.23 0.66 -12.16
C ALA A 56 6.34 -0.40 -12.17
N GLY A 57 6.04 -1.57 -11.61
CA GLY A 57 7.00 -2.69 -11.51
C GLY A 57 8.02 -2.56 -10.38
N THR A 58 7.84 -1.59 -9.48
CA THR A 58 8.70 -1.39 -8.30
C THR A 58 7.88 -1.63 -7.03
N SER A 59 8.45 -2.31 -6.04
CA SER A 59 7.79 -2.52 -4.75
C SER A 59 7.70 -1.20 -3.97
N PRO A 60 6.50 -0.75 -3.57
CA PRO A 60 6.33 0.46 -2.79
C PRO A 60 6.77 0.31 -1.32
N GLU A 61 7.04 -0.90 -0.87
CA GLU A 61 7.49 -1.15 0.51
C GLU A 61 8.95 -0.74 0.73
N THR A 62 9.79 -0.88 -0.32
CA THR A 62 11.23 -0.64 -0.25
C THR A 62 11.70 0.49 -1.17
N TYR A 63 10.76 1.24 -1.75
CA TYR A 63 11.08 2.27 -2.74
C TYR A 63 11.75 3.49 -2.11
N ASP A 64 12.83 3.95 -2.75
CA ASP A 64 13.54 5.19 -2.42
C ASP A 64 13.39 6.20 -3.57
N PRO A 65 12.76 7.37 -3.36
CA PRO A 65 12.55 8.33 -4.42
C PRO A 65 13.83 9.08 -4.79
N SER A 66 14.00 9.33 -6.08
CA SER A 66 15.10 10.17 -6.56
C SER A 66 14.92 11.65 -6.14
N PRO A 67 16.01 12.44 -6.06
CA PRO A 67 15.91 13.88 -5.78
C PRO A 67 14.99 14.63 -6.77
N VAL A 68 14.93 14.18 -8.02
CA VAL A 68 14.06 14.78 -9.05
C VAL A 68 12.59 14.55 -8.72
N GLN A 69 12.23 13.38 -8.23
CA GLN A 69 10.84 13.07 -7.83
C GLN A 69 10.40 13.91 -6.63
N ILE A 70 11.28 14.07 -5.63
CA ILE A 70 11.00 14.96 -4.48
C ILE A 70 10.84 16.41 -4.94
N THR A 71 11.68 16.88 -5.89
CA THR A 71 11.56 18.23 -6.46
C THR A 71 10.24 18.39 -7.24
N ASN A 72 9.80 17.37 -7.97
CA ASN A 72 8.55 17.40 -8.70
C ASN A 72 7.33 17.35 -7.75
N LEU A 73 7.43 16.58 -6.66
CA LEU A 73 6.40 16.55 -5.62
C LEU A 73 6.14 17.94 -5.03
N ALA A 74 7.19 18.75 -4.82
CA ALA A 74 7.04 20.12 -4.31
C ALA A 74 6.20 21.04 -5.23
N LYS A 75 6.02 20.68 -6.51
CA LYS A 75 5.13 21.41 -7.44
C LYS A 75 3.67 20.99 -7.34
N SER A 76 3.39 19.85 -6.70
CA SER A 76 2.04 19.31 -6.61
C SER A 76 1.15 20.15 -5.70
N THR A 77 -0.13 20.25 -6.04
CA THR A 77 -1.15 20.84 -5.17
C THR A 77 -1.32 20.01 -3.90
N ALA A 78 -1.35 18.67 -4.05
CA ALA A 78 -1.47 17.78 -2.91
C ALA A 78 -0.79 16.43 -3.17
N TYR A 79 -0.54 15.72 -2.06
CA TYR A 79 -0.14 14.32 -2.03
C TYR A 79 -1.23 13.47 -1.39
N PHE A 80 -1.64 12.39 -2.07
CA PHE A 80 -2.63 11.44 -1.57
C PHE A 80 -1.92 10.17 -1.10
N GLN A 81 -1.86 9.98 0.22
CA GLN A 81 -1.30 8.77 0.82
C GLN A 81 -2.27 7.59 0.66
N ILE A 82 -1.72 6.39 0.42
CA ILE A 82 -2.50 5.15 0.52
C ILE A 82 -2.65 4.71 1.98
N GLY A 83 -1.66 5.03 2.80
CA GLY A 83 -1.56 4.72 4.22
C GLY A 83 -0.82 3.43 4.52
N LYS A 84 0.03 3.48 5.55
CA LYS A 84 0.72 2.30 6.14
C LYS A 84 1.62 1.51 5.18
N ILE A 85 2.12 2.12 4.11
CA ILE A 85 3.06 1.48 3.19
C ILE A 85 4.49 1.96 3.46
N GLY A 86 5.48 1.08 3.33
CA GLY A 86 6.86 1.34 3.77
C GLY A 86 7.47 2.62 3.21
N PHE A 87 7.22 2.95 1.94
CA PHE A 87 7.61 4.24 1.37
C PHE A 87 7.08 5.43 2.19
N GLU A 88 5.80 5.43 2.51
CA GLU A 88 5.16 6.54 3.22
C GLU A 88 5.66 6.65 4.66
N ASP A 89 5.85 5.52 5.34
CA ASP A 89 6.35 5.50 6.72
C ASP A 89 7.76 6.12 6.82
N VAL A 90 8.61 5.89 5.81
CA VAL A 90 9.98 6.42 5.78
C VAL A 90 10.05 7.87 5.31
N TRP A 91 9.24 8.25 4.30
CA TRP A 91 9.44 9.50 3.58
C TRP A 91 8.49 10.63 3.96
N MET A 92 7.27 10.33 4.47
CA MET A 92 6.26 11.38 4.69
C MET A 92 6.67 12.45 5.70
N ASN A 93 7.37 12.08 6.78
CA ASN A 93 7.87 13.06 7.74
C ASN A 93 8.89 14.00 7.10
N LYS A 94 9.84 13.46 6.33
CA LYS A 94 10.85 14.23 5.60
C LYS A 94 10.21 15.17 4.56
N ILE A 95 9.18 14.69 3.86
CA ILE A 95 8.43 15.48 2.87
C ILE A 95 7.73 16.65 3.57
N LYS A 96 7.03 16.41 4.68
CA LYS A 96 6.35 17.45 5.47
C LYS A 96 7.32 18.51 6.04
N GLU A 97 8.49 18.07 6.51
CA GLU A 97 9.52 18.97 7.03
C GLU A 97 10.11 19.87 5.92
N ASN A 98 10.34 19.29 4.73
CA ASN A 98 10.91 20.02 3.60
C ASN A 98 9.90 20.95 2.90
N ASP A 99 8.62 20.58 2.90
CA ASP A 99 7.55 21.38 2.30
C ASP A 99 6.30 21.40 3.22
N PRO A 100 6.29 22.23 4.26
CA PRO A 100 5.15 22.36 5.17
C PRO A 100 3.86 22.88 4.51
N GLY A 101 3.96 23.42 3.29
CA GLY A 101 2.82 23.94 2.53
C GLY A 101 2.15 22.88 1.64
N LEU A 102 2.73 21.70 1.46
CA LEU A 102 2.11 20.62 0.70
C LEU A 102 0.91 20.06 1.45
N LEU A 103 -0.25 20.03 0.79
CA LEU A 103 -1.44 19.37 1.34
C LEU A 103 -1.24 17.85 1.26
N ILE A 104 -1.52 17.16 2.37
CA ILE A 104 -1.38 15.71 2.43
C ILE A 104 -2.69 15.13 2.95
N PHE A 105 -3.28 14.21 2.19
CA PHE A 105 -4.53 13.53 2.51
C PHE A 105 -4.28 12.03 2.68
N ASP A 106 -4.69 11.49 3.81
CA ASP A 106 -4.66 10.06 4.09
C ASP A 106 -5.90 9.39 3.50
N ASN A 107 -5.73 8.72 2.37
CA ASN A 107 -6.83 8.01 1.72
C ASN A 107 -7.15 6.67 2.42
N GLY A 108 -6.27 6.16 3.27
CA GLY A 108 -6.52 5.01 4.13
C GLY A 108 -7.29 5.33 5.42
N ALA A 109 -7.69 6.59 5.62
CA ALA A 109 -8.40 6.99 6.83
C ALA A 109 -9.71 6.20 7.02
N GLY A 110 -9.89 5.61 8.21
CA GLY A 110 -11.06 4.81 8.54
C GLY A 110 -10.99 3.33 8.12
N ILE A 111 -9.93 2.90 7.44
CA ILE A 111 -9.71 1.48 7.16
C ILE A 111 -9.39 0.74 8.47
N ASN A 112 -10.01 -0.43 8.65
CA ASN A 112 -9.68 -1.32 9.74
C ASN A 112 -8.52 -2.24 9.30
N TYR A 113 -7.29 -1.81 9.61
CA TYR A 113 -6.09 -2.51 9.18
C TYR A 113 -5.97 -3.89 9.84
N ILE A 114 -5.56 -4.88 9.05
CA ILE A 114 -5.23 -6.24 9.48
C ILE A 114 -3.75 -6.28 9.85
N GLY A 115 -3.40 -6.98 10.94
CA GLY A 115 -2.00 -7.27 11.26
C GLY A 115 -1.35 -8.06 10.12
N SER A 116 -0.07 -7.82 9.88
CA SER A 116 0.70 -8.56 8.88
C SER A 116 0.80 -10.03 9.32
N VAL A 117 -0.01 -10.91 8.75
CA VAL A 117 -0.07 -12.33 9.12
C VAL A 117 -0.02 -13.18 7.85
N CYS A 118 1.05 -13.95 7.71
CA CYS A 118 1.02 -15.17 6.92
C CYS A 118 0.64 -16.31 7.87
N ASP A 119 -0.45 -16.99 7.61
CA ASP A 119 -1.00 -18.06 8.46
C ASP A 119 -0.11 -19.31 8.35
N HIS A 120 0.95 -19.34 9.16
CA HIS A 120 1.75 -20.54 9.39
C HIS A 120 1.46 -21.00 10.81
N ASP A 121 0.75 -22.11 10.93
CA ASP A 121 0.49 -22.79 12.21
C ASP A 121 1.81 -23.24 12.83
N HIS A 122 2.52 -22.31 13.52
CA HIS A 122 3.66 -22.65 14.34
C HIS A 122 3.17 -23.15 15.70
N ASN A 123 2.80 -24.43 15.73
CA ASN A 123 2.61 -25.16 16.98
C ASN A 123 3.99 -25.39 17.63
N HIS A 124 4.59 -24.32 18.19
CA HIS A 124 5.79 -24.42 19.02
C HIS A 124 5.39 -24.75 20.44
N ASP A 125 5.22 -26.05 20.69
CA ASP A 125 5.25 -26.61 22.04
C ASP A 125 6.70 -26.51 22.58
N HIS A 126 7.09 -25.36 23.14
CA HIS A 126 8.33 -25.17 23.86
C HIS A 126 8.10 -25.36 25.35
N GLY A 127 7.88 -26.60 25.73
CA GLY A 127 8.06 -27.06 27.12
C GLY A 127 9.56 -27.10 27.50
N HIS A 128 10.17 -25.99 27.90
CA HIS A 128 11.45 -25.98 28.61
C HIS A 128 11.31 -25.18 29.90
N ALA A 129 10.97 -25.88 30.95
CA ALA A 129 11.19 -25.45 32.33
C ALA A 129 12.68 -25.49 32.63
N HIS A 130 13.36 -24.36 32.71
CA HIS A 130 14.64 -24.22 33.38
C HIS A 130 14.52 -23.21 34.52
N ALA A 131 14.46 -23.76 35.74
CA ALA A 131 14.68 -23.02 36.96
C ALA A 131 16.17 -22.78 37.13
N HIS A 132 16.63 -21.54 37.19
CA HIS A 132 17.88 -21.14 37.79
C HIS A 132 17.70 -19.88 38.62
N ALA A 133 18.14 -19.96 39.87
CA ALA A 133 18.12 -18.92 40.87
C ALA A 133 19.42 -18.11 40.84
N HIS A 134 19.31 -16.83 41.22
CA HIS A 134 20.28 -15.90 41.81
C HIS A 134 21.44 -15.32 40.97
N GLY A 135 21.52 -13.97 41.02
CA GLY A 135 22.74 -13.17 40.94
C GLY A 135 22.55 -11.78 40.34
N GLU A 136 22.44 -10.81 41.21
CA GLU A 136 22.71 -9.34 41.19
C GLU A 136 23.13 -8.64 39.88
N SER A 137 22.37 -7.54 39.61
CA SER A 137 22.74 -6.21 39.14
C SER A 137 23.75 -6.06 37.99
N ASP A 138 23.23 -5.63 36.84
CA ASP A 138 23.83 -4.54 36.07
C ASP A 138 22.76 -3.90 35.14
N ASP A 139 22.72 -2.57 35.22
CA ASP A 139 21.76 -1.68 34.55
C ASP A 139 22.07 -1.61 33.04
N HIS A 140 21.57 -2.54 32.26
CA HIS A 140 21.56 -2.44 30.81
C HIS A 140 20.14 -2.10 30.35
N HIS A 141 19.96 -0.85 29.95
CA HIS A 141 18.78 -0.42 29.21
C HIS A 141 18.63 -1.28 27.95
N HIS A 142 17.94 -2.39 28.08
CA HIS A 142 17.40 -3.12 26.95
C HIS A 142 16.24 -2.31 26.40
N HIS A 143 16.49 -1.59 25.30
CA HIS A 143 15.43 -1.16 24.42
C HIS A 143 14.72 -2.43 23.94
N HIS A 144 13.63 -2.78 24.61
CA HIS A 144 12.65 -3.68 24.05
C HIS A 144 12.09 -2.98 22.80
N HIS A 145 12.64 -3.28 21.64
CA HIS A 145 11.91 -3.15 20.41
C HIS A 145 10.77 -4.16 20.53
N ALA A 146 9.60 -3.70 21.00
CA ALA A 146 8.37 -4.39 20.74
C ALA A 146 8.31 -4.49 19.19
N HIS A 147 8.45 -5.68 18.67
CA HIS A 147 8.01 -6.01 17.32
C HIS A 147 6.49 -5.92 17.40
N GLU A 148 5.95 -4.70 17.31
CA GLU A 148 4.58 -4.51 16.88
C GLU A 148 4.58 -5.07 15.45
N GLY A 149 3.97 -6.24 15.26
CA GLY A 149 3.77 -6.82 13.95
C GLY A 149 3.13 -5.74 13.10
N GLY A 150 3.80 -5.35 11.99
CA GLY A 150 3.31 -4.31 11.11
C GLY A 150 1.90 -4.62 10.65
N VAL A 151 1.17 -3.63 10.17
CA VAL A 151 -0.12 -3.85 9.52
C VAL A 151 0.11 -4.16 8.05
N ASP A 152 -0.79 -4.93 7.47
CA ASP A 152 -0.81 -5.18 6.02
C ASP A 152 -1.30 -3.91 5.30
N PRO A 153 -0.52 -3.30 4.40
CA PRO A 153 -0.88 -2.07 3.72
C PRO A 153 -1.75 -2.27 2.48
N HIS A 154 -1.91 -3.52 1.96
CA HIS A 154 -2.44 -3.83 0.63
C HIS A 154 -3.97 -3.70 0.51
N THR A 155 -4.52 -2.66 1.10
CA THR A 155 -5.96 -2.40 1.23
C THR A 155 -6.67 -2.23 -0.12
N TRP A 156 -6.00 -1.65 -1.10
CA TRP A 156 -6.58 -1.37 -2.44
C TRP A 156 -6.97 -2.63 -3.23
N ASN A 157 -6.48 -3.81 -2.83
CA ASN A 157 -6.81 -5.07 -3.49
C ASN A 157 -8.16 -5.68 -3.04
N SER A 158 -8.85 -5.01 -2.11
CA SER A 158 -10.23 -5.33 -1.73
C SER A 158 -11.18 -4.27 -2.29
N PRO A 159 -12.25 -4.63 -3.01
CA PRO A 159 -13.26 -3.68 -3.46
C PRO A 159 -13.91 -2.86 -2.33
N LYS A 160 -14.08 -3.44 -1.14
CA LYS A 160 -14.62 -2.72 0.01
C LYS A 160 -13.70 -1.60 0.48
N GLU A 161 -12.41 -1.90 0.63
CA GLU A 161 -11.42 -0.91 1.05
C GLU A 161 -11.13 0.09 -0.07
N ALA A 162 -11.10 -0.35 -1.33
CA ALA A 162 -10.98 0.52 -2.49
C ALA A 162 -12.10 1.57 -2.54
N LEU A 163 -13.34 1.19 -2.18
CA LEU A 163 -14.45 2.15 -2.10
C LEU A 163 -14.21 3.21 -1.04
N LEU A 164 -13.70 2.84 0.15
CA LEU A 164 -13.37 3.79 1.21
C LEU A 164 -12.22 4.72 0.80
N ILE A 165 -11.19 4.18 0.14
CA ILE A 165 -10.08 4.97 -0.43
C ILE A 165 -10.63 6.02 -1.40
N VAL A 166 -11.50 5.61 -2.33
CA VAL A 166 -12.11 6.49 -3.32
C VAL A 166 -13.02 7.55 -2.68
N GLU A 167 -13.75 7.19 -1.62
CA GLU A 167 -14.55 8.16 -0.84
C GLU A 167 -13.67 9.23 -0.17
N ASN A 168 -12.52 8.85 0.37
CA ASN A 168 -11.57 9.78 0.97
C ASN A 168 -10.91 10.66 -0.09
N MET A 169 -10.53 10.10 -1.25
CA MET A 169 -10.03 10.87 -2.39
C MET A 169 -11.07 11.89 -2.90
N TYR A 170 -12.34 11.50 -3.02
CA TYR A 170 -13.43 12.40 -3.40
C TYR A 170 -13.52 13.59 -2.45
N LYS A 171 -13.51 13.34 -1.12
CA LYS A 171 -13.53 14.41 -0.12
C LYS A 171 -12.33 15.35 -0.26
N ALA A 172 -11.15 14.79 -0.50
CA ALA A 172 -9.92 15.55 -0.71
C ALA A 172 -10.02 16.45 -1.96
N PHE A 173 -10.52 15.95 -3.09
CA PHE A 173 -10.73 16.76 -4.29
C PHE A 173 -11.74 17.90 -4.06
N VAL A 174 -12.84 17.65 -3.37
CA VAL A 174 -13.83 18.69 -3.02
C VAL A 174 -13.22 19.74 -2.09
N GLU A 175 -12.35 19.36 -1.15
CA GLU A 175 -11.65 20.30 -0.27
C GLU A 175 -10.67 21.17 -1.04
N ILE A 176 -9.91 20.58 -1.98
CA ILE A 176 -8.89 21.29 -2.78
C ILE A 176 -9.53 22.23 -3.80
N ASP A 177 -10.63 21.82 -4.44
CA ASP A 177 -11.23 22.50 -5.60
C ASP A 177 -12.76 22.42 -5.52
N LYS A 178 -13.31 23.13 -4.54
CA LYS A 178 -14.75 23.14 -4.25
C LYS A 178 -15.62 23.64 -5.41
N GLU A 179 -15.07 24.47 -6.27
CA GLU A 179 -15.81 25.01 -7.42
C GLU A 179 -16.26 23.92 -8.40
N ASN A 180 -15.51 22.82 -8.45
CA ASN A 180 -15.76 21.67 -9.30
C ASN A 180 -16.43 20.47 -8.57
N GLU A 181 -16.98 20.67 -7.36
CA GLU A 181 -17.62 19.62 -6.55
C GLU A 181 -18.65 18.79 -7.32
N LYS A 182 -19.43 19.43 -8.20
CA LYS A 182 -20.43 18.73 -9.01
C LYS A 182 -19.79 17.70 -9.95
N ILE A 183 -18.67 18.06 -10.60
CA ILE A 183 -17.94 17.16 -11.49
C ILE A 183 -17.37 15.97 -10.69
N TYR A 184 -16.75 16.24 -9.54
CA TYR A 184 -16.23 15.20 -8.66
C TYR A 184 -17.33 14.26 -8.16
N THR A 185 -18.50 14.78 -7.83
CA THR A 185 -19.67 13.98 -7.38
C THR A 185 -20.17 13.05 -8.50
N GLU A 186 -20.30 13.55 -9.73
CA GLU A 186 -20.70 12.74 -10.89
C GLU A 186 -19.67 11.64 -11.18
N ASN A 187 -18.39 11.98 -11.16
CA ASN A 187 -17.28 11.05 -11.37
C ASN A 187 -17.19 10.00 -10.24
N PHE A 188 -17.34 10.42 -8.98
CA PHE A 188 -17.39 9.53 -7.83
C PHE A 188 -18.50 8.50 -7.94
N ASN A 189 -19.72 8.93 -8.32
CA ASN A 189 -20.85 8.01 -8.45
C ASN A 189 -20.60 6.97 -9.56
N ARG A 190 -19.95 7.36 -10.66
CA ARG A 190 -19.57 6.45 -11.74
C ARG A 190 -18.53 5.43 -11.28
N LEU A 191 -17.44 5.90 -10.65
CA LEU A 191 -16.37 5.04 -10.14
C LEU A 191 -16.87 4.11 -9.02
N LYS A 192 -17.71 4.61 -8.12
CA LYS A 192 -18.38 3.80 -7.10
C LYS A 192 -19.19 2.66 -7.74
N SER A 193 -19.96 2.96 -8.78
CA SER A 193 -20.74 1.95 -9.50
C SER A 193 -19.85 0.90 -10.16
N GLU A 194 -18.69 1.28 -10.69
CA GLU A 194 -17.71 0.38 -11.26
C GLU A 194 -17.11 -0.55 -10.18
N ILE A 195 -16.68 -0.01 -9.03
CA ILE A 195 -16.13 -0.79 -7.91
C ILE A 195 -17.17 -1.80 -7.41
N LEU A 196 -18.42 -1.39 -7.20
CA LEU A 196 -19.51 -2.27 -6.77
C LEU A 196 -19.82 -3.35 -7.79
N ASN A 197 -19.76 -3.03 -9.08
CA ASN A 197 -19.91 -4.02 -10.14
C ASN A 197 -18.77 -5.05 -10.14
N THR A 198 -17.54 -4.59 -9.95
CA THR A 198 -16.36 -5.46 -9.80
C THR A 198 -16.52 -6.41 -8.61
N ASP A 199 -16.95 -5.89 -7.46
CA ASP A 199 -17.26 -6.72 -6.26
C ASP A 199 -18.32 -7.77 -6.52
N SER A 200 -19.40 -7.41 -7.23
CA SER A 200 -20.48 -8.32 -7.61
C SER A 200 -19.99 -9.43 -8.54
N ILE A 201 -19.17 -9.10 -9.54
CA ILE A 201 -18.57 -10.08 -10.47
C ILE A 201 -17.68 -11.04 -9.70
N VAL A 202 -16.78 -10.53 -8.87
CA VAL A 202 -15.85 -11.33 -8.05
C VAL A 202 -16.62 -12.24 -7.10
N THR A 203 -17.63 -11.72 -6.39
CA THR A 203 -18.50 -12.51 -5.51
C THR A 203 -19.16 -13.65 -6.26
N SER A 204 -19.71 -13.38 -7.45
CA SER A 204 -20.38 -14.38 -8.28
C SER A 204 -19.42 -15.48 -8.77
N LEU A 205 -18.22 -15.11 -9.18
CA LEU A 205 -17.17 -16.04 -9.58
C LEU A 205 -16.78 -16.95 -8.42
N LEU A 206 -16.42 -16.35 -7.28
CA LEU A 206 -15.87 -17.06 -6.12
C LEU A 206 -16.90 -17.88 -5.33
N ALA A 207 -18.22 -17.68 -5.57
CA ALA A 207 -19.26 -18.48 -4.96
C ALA A 207 -19.11 -19.98 -5.25
N ASN A 208 -18.53 -20.34 -6.39
CA ASN A 208 -18.35 -21.71 -6.85
C ASN A 208 -16.91 -22.22 -6.72
N ALA A 209 -16.05 -21.54 -5.96
CA ALA A 209 -14.68 -21.98 -5.76
C ALA A 209 -14.64 -23.22 -4.86
N ASP A 210 -14.09 -24.32 -5.38
CA ASP A 210 -13.98 -25.60 -4.68
C ASP A 210 -12.91 -25.56 -3.57
N CYS A 211 -11.83 -24.80 -3.78
CA CYS A 211 -10.79 -24.58 -2.79
C CYS A 211 -10.82 -23.13 -2.30
N LYS A 212 -10.81 -22.93 -1.00
CA LYS A 212 -10.80 -21.60 -0.36
C LYS A 212 -9.42 -21.19 0.15
N THR A 213 -8.36 -21.87 -0.31
CA THR A 213 -6.97 -21.57 0.03
C THR A 213 -6.18 -21.35 -1.25
N PHE A 214 -5.31 -20.34 -1.25
CA PHE A 214 -4.33 -20.11 -2.31
C PHE A 214 -2.96 -19.80 -1.72
N VAL A 215 -1.92 -20.01 -2.52
CA VAL A 215 -0.56 -19.57 -2.21
C VAL A 215 -0.27 -18.28 -2.95
N ILE A 216 0.45 -17.37 -2.32
CA ILE A 216 0.99 -16.16 -2.95
C ILE A 216 2.45 -15.98 -2.54
N TYR A 217 3.26 -15.38 -3.39
CA TYR A 217 4.65 -15.11 -3.03
C TYR A 217 4.73 -14.07 -1.92
N HIS A 218 4.37 -12.82 -2.18
CA HIS A 218 4.27 -11.73 -1.21
C HIS A 218 2.81 -11.49 -0.80
N PRO A 219 2.49 -11.26 0.50
CA PRO A 219 1.11 -11.25 1.03
C PRO A 219 0.30 -10.02 0.62
N ALA A 220 0.03 -9.84 -0.67
CA ALA A 220 -0.68 -8.67 -1.18
C ALA A 220 -2.20 -8.80 -1.27
N LEU A 221 -2.79 -9.96 -0.95
CA LEU A 221 -4.22 -10.22 -1.12
C LEU A 221 -4.98 -10.51 0.20
N THR A 222 -4.45 -10.07 1.34
CA THR A 222 -5.02 -10.34 2.67
C THR A 222 -6.45 -9.80 2.82
N TYR A 223 -6.72 -8.57 2.35
CA TYR A 223 -8.06 -7.98 2.41
C TYR A 223 -9.02 -8.63 1.43
N PHE A 224 -8.54 -8.97 0.24
CA PHE A 224 -9.30 -9.78 -0.72
C PHE A 224 -9.66 -11.15 -0.12
N ALA A 225 -8.71 -11.87 0.46
CA ALA A 225 -8.93 -13.17 1.09
C ALA A 225 -9.95 -13.06 2.23
N ARG A 226 -9.81 -12.07 3.13
CA ARG A 226 -10.78 -11.79 4.20
C ARG A 226 -12.21 -11.61 3.66
N ASP A 227 -12.37 -10.79 2.62
CA ASP A 227 -13.69 -10.37 2.15
C ASP A 227 -14.45 -11.46 1.43
N TYR A 228 -13.74 -12.38 0.80
CA TYR A 228 -14.34 -13.48 0.03
C TYR A 228 -14.19 -14.85 0.72
N GLY A 229 -13.70 -14.87 1.97
CA GLY A 229 -13.60 -16.09 2.79
C GLY A 229 -12.53 -17.06 2.30
N PHE A 230 -11.41 -16.54 1.83
CA PHE A 230 -10.23 -17.31 1.45
C PHE A 230 -9.16 -17.28 2.53
N LYS A 231 -8.30 -18.31 2.52
CA LYS A 231 -7.05 -18.38 3.29
C LYS A 231 -5.88 -18.10 2.35
N GLN A 232 -5.02 -17.17 2.73
CA GLN A 232 -3.78 -16.83 2.03
C GLN A 232 -2.60 -17.51 2.72
N LEU A 233 -1.86 -18.34 2.00
CA LEU A 233 -0.57 -18.89 2.41
C LEU A 233 0.54 -18.15 1.66
N CYS A 234 1.62 -17.77 2.35
CA CYS A 234 2.69 -16.97 1.76
C CYS A 234 3.94 -17.81 1.51
N ILE A 235 4.67 -17.52 0.43
CA ILE A 235 6.01 -18.10 0.19
C ILE A 235 7.05 -17.29 0.95
N GLU A 236 6.98 -15.98 0.85
CA GLU A 236 7.85 -15.05 1.56
C GLU A 236 7.51 -15.01 3.06
N MET A 237 8.54 -14.83 3.88
CA MET A 237 8.44 -14.73 5.34
C MET A 237 9.01 -13.40 5.81
N GLU A 238 8.15 -12.47 6.24
CA GLU A 238 8.57 -11.16 6.77
C GLU A 238 9.54 -10.39 5.84
N GLY A 239 9.27 -10.37 4.54
CA GLY A 239 10.14 -9.73 3.55
C GLY A 239 11.42 -10.49 3.22
N LYS A 240 11.54 -11.78 3.61
CA LYS A 240 12.74 -12.60 3.38
C LYS A 240 12.41 -13.84 2.56
N GLU A 241 13.41 -14.33 1.82
CA GLU A 241 13.31 -15.63 1.16
C GLU A 241 13.12 -16.75 2.19
N PRO A 242 12.23 -17.74 1.89
CA PRO A 242 11.99 -18.85 2.78
C PRO A 242 13.21 -19.79 2.86
N SER A 243 13.44 -20.36 4.01
CA SER A 243 14.40 -21.46 4.19
C SER A 243 13.90 -22.75 3.52
N PRO A 244 14.79 -23.70 3.20
CA PRO A 244 14.39 -25.00 2.64
C PRO A 244 13.35 -25.75 3.49
N GLU A 245 13.42 -25.63 4.81
CA GLU A 245 12.48 -26.26 5.73
C GLU A 245 11.08 -25.61 5.65
N GLN A 246 11.01 -24.27 5.53
CA GLN A 246 9.75 -23.57 5.34
C GLN A 246 9.09 -23.91 4.00
N ILE A 247 9.88 -24.04 2.92
CA ILE A 247 9.37 -24.52 1.63
C ILE A 247 8.79 -25.93 1.76
N ARG A 248 9.48 -26.85 2.46
CA ARG A 248 8.99 -28.20 2.68
C ARG A 248 7.65 -28.22 3.42
N GLN A 249 7.55 -27.46 4.52
CA GLN A 249 6.34 -27.33 5.32
C GLN A 249 5.18 -26.72 4.49
N LEU A 250 5.45 -25.70 3.70
CA LEU A 250 4.47 -25.10 2.80
C LEU A 250 3.98 -26.11 1.76
N VAL A 251 4.87 -26.91 1.15
CA VAL A 251 4.49 -27.97 0.21
C VAL A 251 3.58 -29.02 0.86
N GLU A 252 3.86 -29.41 2.10
CA GLU A 252 3.02 -30.34 2.85
C GLU A 252 1.62 -29.74 3.12
N THR A 253 1.55 -28.49 3.55
CA THR A 253 0.29 -27.77 3.77
C THR A 253 -0.52 -27.64 2.48
N VAL A 254 0.12 -27.22 1.38
CA VAL A 254 -0.49 -27.09 0.05
C VAL A 254 -1.14 -28.42 -0.40
N LYS A 255 -0.43 -29.54 -0.19
CA LYS A 255 -0.96 -30.87 -0.52
C LYS A 255 -2.11 -31.28 0.40
N ALA A 256 -2.00 -31.03 1.70
CA ALA A 256 -3.02 -31.37 2.69
C ALA A 256 -4.33 -30.58 2.48
N GLU A 257 -4.24 -29.31 2.13
CA GLU A 257 -5.38 -28.43 1.88
C GLU A 257 -5.90 -28.50 0.42
N ASN A 258 -5.28 -29.34 -0.43
CA ASN A 258 -5.63 -29.49 -1.86
C ASN A 258 -5.64 -28.15 -2.61
N VAL A 259 -4.67 -27.28 -2.31
CA VAL A 259 -4.51 -25.98 -2.99
C VAL A 259 -4.23 -26.18 -4.47
N LYS A 260 -4.83 -25.35 -5.32
CA LYS A 260 -4.71 -25.43 -6.78
C LYS A 260 -3.89 -24.31 -7.41
N THR A 261 -3.84 -23.15 -6.74
CA THR A 261 -3.33 -21.91 -7.33
C THR A 261 -2.21 -21.33 -6.49
N ILE A 262 -1.12 -20.97 -7.18
CA ILE A 262 -0.01 -20.18 -6.65
C ILE A 262 0.02 -18.87 -7.43
N PHE A 263 -0.09 -17.75 -6.73
CA PHE A 263 0.12 -16.42 -7.29
C PHE A 263 1.56 -15.96 -7.11
N ILE A 264 2.10 -15.30 -8.12
CA ILE A 264 3.36 -14.59 -8.05
C ILE A 264 3.22 -13.22 -8.68
N GLN A 265 3.75 -12.21 -8.02
CA GLN A 265 3.85 -10.86 -8.57
C GLN A 265 5.09 -10.76 -9.46
N GLN A 266 4.99 -9.96 -10.51
CA GLN A 266 6.03 -9.85 -11.55
C GLN A 266 7.35 -9.25 -11.06
N GLU A 267 7.35 -8.55 -9.94
CA GLU A 267 8.53 -7.92 -9.31
C GLU A 267 9.38 -8.89 -8.48
N PHE A 268 8.93 -10.13 -8.25
CA PHE A 268 9.63 -11.12 -7.44
C PHE A 268 10.25 -12.25 -8.26
N ASP A 269 11.32 -12.89 -7.72
CA ASP A 269 11.96 -14.06 -8.31
C ASP A 269 11.03 -15.28 -8.27
N GLN A 270 10.83 -15.93 -9.41
CA GLN A 270 9.86 -17.01 -9.56
C GLN A 270 10.38 -18.39 -9.08
N LYS A 271 11.67 -18.55 -8.80
CA LYS A 271 12.28 -19.87 -8.54
C LYS A 271 11.61 -20.68 -7.42
N ASN A 272 11.32 -20.05 -6.29
CA ASN A 272 10.66 -20.73 -5.16
C ASN A 272 9.21 -21.08 -5.50
N ALA A 273 8.49 -20.21 -6.18
CA ALA A 273 7.13 -20.47 -6.63
C ALA A 273 7.06 -21.58 -7.68
N GLU A 274 8.00 -21.62 -8.64
CA GLU A 274 8.14 -22.69 -9.62
C GLU A 274 8.47 -24.04 -8.98
N LEU A 275 9.36 -24.05 -7.97
CA LEU A 275 9.68 -25.26 -7.21
C LEU A 275 8.44 -25.82 -6.52
N ILE A 276 7.69 -24.98 -5.81
CA ILE A 276 6.46 -25.40 -5.10
C ILE A 276 5.41 -25.86 -6.10
N SER A 277 5.23 -25.13 -7.22
CA SER A 277 4.31 -25.52 -8.30
C SER A 277 4.66 -26.92 -8.85
N LYS A 278 5.93 -27.21 -9.11
CA LYS A 278 6.40 -28.51 -9.59
C LYS A 278 6.17 -29.65 -8.59
N GLU A 279 6.41 -29.39 -7.31
CA GLU A 279 6.26 -30.41 -6.25
C GLU A 279 4.79 -30.69 -5.87
N THR A 280 3.89 -29.73 -6.11
CA THR A 280 2.50 -29.80 -5.70
C THR A 280 1.52 -30.02 -6.86
N GLY A 281 1.93 -29.67 -8.08
CA GLY A 281 1.06 -29.65 -9.26
C GLY A 281 0.15 -28.43 -9.33
N CYS A 282 0.33 -27.43 -8.42
CA CYS A 282 -0.46 -26.20 -8.45
C CYS A 282 -0.14 -25.35 -9.68
N LYS A 283 -1.14 -24.69 -10.22
CA LYS A 283 -1.01 -23.75 -11.33
C LYS A 283 -0.33 -22.46 -10.86
N LEU A 284 0.79 -22.09 -11.46
CA LEU A 284 1.48 -20.84 -11.20
C LEU A 284 0.91 -19.72 -12.09
N ILE A 285 0.45 -18.64 -11.47
CA ILE A 285 -0.20 -17.52 -12.15
C ILE A 285 0.45 -16.22 -11.77
N VAL A 286 0.90 -15.47 -12.78
CA VAL A 286 1.47 -14.13 -12.59
C VAL A 286 0.33 -13.11 -12.45
N ILE A 287 0.37 -12.35 -11.37
CA ILE A 287 -0.56 -11.26 -11.06
C ILE A 287 0.18 -9.93 -10.88
N ASN A 288 -0.56 -8.84 -10.99
CA ASN A 288 -0.04 -7.49 -10.73
C ASN A 288 -0.97 -6.72 -9.77
N PRO A 289 -0.87 -6.91 -8.45
CA PRO A 289 -1.68 -6.18 -7.46
C PRO A 289 -1.51 -4.65 -7.52
N LEU A 290 -0.44 -4.17 -8.19
CA LEU A 290 -0.18 -2.75 -8.44
C LEU A 290 -0.64 -2.29 -9.83
N SER A 291 -1.55 -3.03 -10.49
CA SER A 291 -2.04 -2.69 -11.82
C SER A 291 -2.82 -1.38 -11.83
N TYR A 292 -2.53 -0.52 -12.82
CA TYR A 292 -3.39 0.62 -13.14
C TYR A 292 -4.81 0.17 -13.53
N ASN A 293 -4.94 -0.94 -14.26
CA ASN A 293 -6.23 -1.54 -14.63
C ASN A 293 -6.81 -2.35 -13.47
N TRP A 294 -7.14 -1.66 -12.38
CA TRP A 294 -7.51 -2.25 -11.10
C TRP A 294 -8.66 -3.25 -11.19
N SER A 295 -9.76 -2.90 -11.85
CA SER A 295 -10.96 -3.76 -11.98
C SER A 295 -10.65 -5.05 -12.76
N GLU A 296 -9.94 -4.93 -13.89
CA GLU A 296 -9.57 -6.07 -14.72
C GLU A 296 -8.66 -7.06 -13.98
N GLU A 297 -7.65 -6.55 -13.25
CA GLU A 297 -6.74 -7.39 -12.47
C GLU A 297 -7.45 -8.07 -11.30
N THR A 298 -8.35 -7.36 -10.60
CA THR A 298 -9.15 -7.93 -9.52
C THR A 298 -10.03 -9.08 -10.01
N ILE A 299 -10.68 -8.93 -11.17
CA ILE A 299 -11.50 -9.98 -11.80
C ILE A 299 -10.60 -11.13 -12.30
N LYS A 300 -9.43 -10.85 -12.85
CA LYS A 300 -8.45 -11.86 -13.28
C LYS A 300 -8.00 -12.75 -12.10
N ILE A 301 -7.71 -12.14 -10.95
CA ILE A 301 -7.35 -12.85 -9.71
C ILE A 301 -8.50 -13.80 -9.30
N ALA A 302 -9.74 -13.31 -9.29
CA ALA A 302 -10.91 -14.12 -8.96
C ALA A 302 -11.11 -15.29 -9.95
N ASN A 303 -10.98 -15.03 -11.26
CA ASN A 303 -11.06 -16.07 -12.28
C ASN A 303 -10.00 -17.16 -12.11
N ALA A 304 -8.81 -16.79 -11.68
CA ALA A 304 -7.71 -17.73 -11.46
C ALA A 304 -7.96 -18.71 -10.29
N LEU A 305 -8.82 -18.33 -9.36
CA LEU A 305 -9.19 -19.16 -8.20
C LEU A 305 -10.33 -20.16 -8.47
N VAL A 306 -11.01 -20.05 -9.62
CA VAL A 306 -12.15 -20.90 -9.98
C VAL A 306 -11.93 -21.70 -11.27
N ASN A 307 -10.95 -21.33 -12.08
CA ASN A 307 -10.63 -22.05 -13.31
C ASN A 307 -9.47 -23.02 -13.04
N GLU A 308 -9.81 -24.29 -12.83
CA GLU A 308 -8.86 -25.39 -12.67
C GLU A 308 -8.03 -25.69 -13.93
#